data_4b5893015023766b32fe1bf2c82aafd4
#
_entry.id   4b5893015023766b32fe1bf2c82aafd4
#
_cell.length_a   1.000
_cell.length_b   1.000
_cell.length_c   1.000
_cell.angle_alpha   90.00
_cell.angle_beta   90.00
_cell.angle_gamma   90.00
#
_symmetry.space_group_name_H-M   'P 1'
#
loop_
_entity.id
_entity.type
_entity.pdbx_description
1 polymer ?
#
loop_
_entity_poly.entity_id
_entity_poly.type
_entity_poly.pdbx_seq_one_letter_code
_entity_poly.pdbx_strand_id
1 'polypeptide(L)'
;MTDRNIHGGDAAKSLVFTVRPLPISNGSSACAAADNLRRSRLIFLSTALGAFLVTANVSTMNVAFPDLEQTFANTDRGTLTWVLNAYTISFAALLIPAGRLADRFGRRFTFMAGLSLFAFSSLLVGAAPTFPILVVARVTQGVGGALLTPASLGLLLAGTAPSERMTVVAKWGSLTALGVATGPVLGALIVNSHGWRWAFIVLPPFCLLSYLTGKNTLPETPADANAPFPDIVGAIILATSMALLAFSIVQVGPWGWSSEGVLSAACISFILLAITLIKGRRHRAPALPVHLFRIRSLSMANLATTIQAAGLSASLIVNVLWLTQGWDYSIRTAGLASAPVPIFVALTAPWVGKLGARYGVRIIAVPGSFFWGAGVLMYALFVTESPNYWGLWFPASILIAIGVVTTFPIVSAAAVSHVPPAEFSVGGSLNQVGRQIGATIGVAVLITVVGQGSDLESFRNAWLITAATGPIAALAIYFIGKTNS
;
A
#
# COMPACT_ATOMS: atom_id res chain seq x y z
N MET A 1 42.17 -56.42 -44.05
CA MET A 1 43.39 -55.87 -44.67
C MET A 1 43.54 -54.53 -44.10
N THR A 2 44.33 -54.43 -43.03
CA THR A 2 45.67 -53.88 -42.97
C THR A 2 45.65 -52.36 -43.26
N ASP A 3 46.14 -51.46 -42.40
CA ASP A 3 47.22 -51.58 -41.46
C ASP A 3 47.21 -50.39 -40.51
N ARG A 4 47.72 -50.63 -39.33
CA ARG A 4 48.20 -49.70 -38.30
C ARG A 4 49.19 -48.68 -38.86
N ASN A 5 49.22 -47.49 -38.29
CA ASN A 5 50.50 -47.05 -37.71
C ASN A 5 50.34 -46.01 -36.58
N ILE A 6 51.01 -46.29 -35.49
CA ILE A 6 51.22 -45.57 -34.28
C ILE A 6 52.52 -44.75 -34.48
N HIS A 7 52.53 -43.50 -34.10
CA HIS A 7 53.64 -42.71 -33.53
C HIS A 7 53.06 -41.54 -32.84
N GLY A 8 53.16 -41.26 -31.57
CA GLY A 8 54.25 -41.38 -30.64
C GLY A 8 55.11 -40.14 -30.54
N GLY A 9 54.93 -39.32 -29.52
CA GLY A 9 55.91 -38.33 -29.09
C GLY A 9 55.52 -36.86 -29.43
N ASP A 10 55.11 -36.06 -28.51
CA ASP A 10 55.94 -35.25 -27.64
C ASP A 10 55.10 -34.45 -26.63
N ALA A 11 55.40 -34.69 -25.41
CA ALA A 11 54.94 -33.91 -24.28
C ALA A 11 55.72 -32.59 -24.17
N ALA A 12 55.13 -31.64 -23.54
CA ALA A 12 55.74 -30.43 -22.99
C ALA A 12 56.16 -29.32 -23.97
N LYS A 13 55.19 -28.43 -24.24
CA LYS A 13 55.52 -27.02 -24.46
C LYS A 13 54.60 -26.10 -23.65
N SER A 14 55.13 -25.72 -22.49
CA SER A 14 55.00 -24.41 -21.82
C SER A 14 53.67 -23.70 -21.93
N LEU A 15 52.87 -23.84 -20.90
CA LEU A 15 51.89 -22.86 -20.45
C LEU A 15 52.63 -21.54 -20.11
N VAL A 16 52.88 -20.73 -21.11
CA VAL A 16 53.14 -19.29 -20.91
C VAL A 16 51.78 -18.63 -20.72
N PHE A 17 51.41 -18.43 -19.47
CA PHE A 17 50.35 -17.47 -19.11
C PHE A 17 50.86 -16.07 -19.51
N THR A 18 50.58 -15.64 -20.71
CA THR A 18 50.57 -14.23 -21.07
C THR A 18 49.43 -13.61 -20.31
N VAL A 19 49.72 -13.06 -19.13
CA VAL A 19 48.87 -12.08 -18.46
C VAL A 19 48.74 -10.91 -19.41
N ARG A 20 47.66 -10.88 -20.19
CA ARG A 20 47.26 -9.64 -20.85
C ARG A 20 47.03 -8.62 -19.76
N PRO A 21 47.69 -7.47 -19.75
CA PRO A 21 47.36 -6.39 -18.83
C PRO A 21 45.88 -6.07 -19.06
N LEU A 22 45.09 -6.15 -18.00
CA LEU A 22 43.72 -5.64 -18.02
C LEU A 22 43.80 -4.19 -18.51
N PRO A 23 42.98 -3.78 -19.48
CA PRO A 23 42.97 -2.40 -19.91
C PRO A 23 42.62 -1.56 -18.66
N ILE A 24 43.55 -0.63 -18.34
CA ILE A 24 43.35 0.41 -17.35
C ILE A 24 42.01 1.06 -17.71
N SER A 25 40.96 0.82 -16.91
CA SER A 25 39.64 1.34 -17.16
C SER A 25 39.74 2.87 -17.11
N ASN A 26 39.69 3.49 -18.26
CA ASN A 26 39.64 4.94 -18.42
C ASN A 26 38.57 5.51 -17.50
N GLY A 27 38.80 6.66 -16.90
CA GLY A 27 37.90 7.38 -16.00
C GLY A 27 36.48 7.57 -16.54
N SER A 28 36.20 7.29 -17.81
CA SER A 28 34.89 7.25 -18.44
C SER A 28 33.95 6.15 -17.87
N SER A 29 34.48 5.01 -17.47
CA SER A 29 33.65 3.91 -16.93
C SER A 29 33.19 4.17 -15.49
N ALA A 30 34.05 4.81 -14.69
CA ALA A 30 33.70 5.19 -13.32
C ALA A 30 32.69 6.36 -13.30
N CYS A 31 32.82 7.31 -14.17
CA CYS A 31 31.90 8.43 -14.36
C CYS A 31 30.52 7.91 -14.84
N ALA A 32 30.49 7.03 -15.84
CA ALA A 32 29.26 6.42 -16.33
C ALA A 32 28.54 5.55 -15.24
N ALA A 33 29.32 4.85 -14.42
CA ALA A 33 28.77 4.09 -13.29
C ALA A 33 28.16 5.02 -12.21
N ALA A 34 28.82 6.13 -11.90
CA ALA A 34 28.33 7.13 -10.96
C ALA A 34 27.06 7.82 -11.47
N ASP A 35 26.98 8.16 -12.74
CA ASP A 35 25.81 8.76 -13.39
C ASP A 35 24.62 7.78 -13.41
N ASN A 36 24.86 6.51 -13.71
CA ASN A 36 23.84 5.48 -13.66
C ASN A 36 23.29 5.28 -12.22
N LEU A 37 24.16 5.28 -11.22
CA LEU A 37 23.76 5.17 -9.82
C LEU A 37 22.96 6.40 -9.37
N ARG A 38 23.37 7.61 -9.76
CA ARG A 38 22.65 8.85 -9.50
C ARG A 38 21.27 8.84 -10.16
N ARG A 39 21.18 8.43 -11.41
CA ARG A 39 19.92 8.31 -12.14
C ARG A 39 18.97 7.30 -11.48
N SER A 40 19.46 6.13 -11.11
CA SER A 40 18.67 5.10 -10.40
C SER A 40 18.13 5.61 -9.05
N ARG A 41 18.93 6.37 -8.28
CA ARG A 41 18.48 7.00 -7.03
C ARG A 41 17.40 8.05 -7.26
N LEU A 42 17.51 8.86 -8.31
CA LEU A 42 16.50 9.87 -8.64
C LEU A 42 15.19 9.25 -9.13
N ILE A 43 15.25 8.17 -9.91
CA ILE A 43 14.08 7.39 -10.31
C ILE A 43 13.35 6.85 -9.06
N PHE A 44 14.13 6.22 -8.16
CA PHE A 44 13.58 5.70 -6.91
C PHE A 44 12.96 6.82 -6.06
N LEU A 45 13.66 7.95 -5.89
CA LEU A 45 13.19 9.08 -5.08
C LEU A 45 11.88 9.66 -5.64
N SER A 46 11.82 9.92 -6.95
CA SER A 46 10.62 10.48 -7.59
C SER A 46 9.41 9.54 -7.43
N THR A 47 9.57 8.25 -7.79
CA THR A 47 8.47 7.29 -7.75
C THR A 47 8.03 6.96 -6.33
N ALA A 48 8.97 6.85 -5.40
CA ALA A 48 8.71 6.55 -4.00
C ALA A 48 8.05 7.73 -3.27
N LEU A 49 8.46 8.97 -3.59
CA LEU A 49 7.83 10.18 -3.05
C LEU A 49 6.36 10.27 -3.50
N GLY A 50 6.07 10.02 -4.78
CA GLY A 50 4.69 9.98 -5.27
C GLY A 50 3.83 8.94 -4.52
N ALA A 51 4.34 7.72 -4.36
CA ALA A 51 3.63 6.66 -3.64
C ALA A 51 3.47 6.96 -2.14
N PHE A 52 4.47 7.56 -1.50
CA PHE A 52 4.42 8.04 -0.12
C PHE A 52 3.30 9.09 0.07
N LEU A 53 3.24 10.10 -0.81
CA LEU A 53 2.23 11.16 -0.72
C LEU A 53 0.80 10.63 -0.80
N VAL A 54 0.55 9.65 -1.69
CA VAL A 54 -0.75 8.99 -1.83
C VAL A 54 -1.17 8.32 -0.53
N THR A 55 -0.26 7.60 0.14
CA THR A 55 -0.59 6.86 1.36
C THR A 55 -0.63 7.76 2.60
N ALA A 56 0.27 8.73 2.70
CA ALA A 56 0.27 9.72 3.79
C ALA A 56 -1.02 10.57 3.79
N ASN A 57 -1.51 10.97 2.60
CA ASN A 57 -2.76 11.72 2.46
C ASN A 57 -3.97 11.02 3.08
N VAL A 58 -4.07 9.68 2.92
CA VAL A 58 -5.18 8.90 3.53
C VAL A 58 -5.15 9.01 5.05
N SER A 59 -3.99 8.81 5.65
CA SER A 59 -3.85 8.81 7.11
C SER A 59 -3.95 10.21 7.71
N THR A 60 -3.45 11.23 7.02
CA THR A 60 -3.56 12.63 7.42
C THR A 60 -5.02 13.08 7.49
N MET A 61 -5.87 12.62 6.56
CA MET A 61 -7.28 12.96 6.55
C MET A 61 -8.03 12.44 7.77
N ASN A 62 -7.66 11.27 8.30
CA ASN A 62 -8.26 10.73 9.52
C ASN A 62 -8.04 11.67 10.72
N VAL A 63 -6.86 12.30 10.80
CA VAL A 63 -6.54 13.25 11.87
C VAL A 63 -7.20 14.61 11.64
N ALA A 64 -7.39 14.99 10.38
CA ALA A 64 -8.05 16.25 10.01
C ALA A 64 -9.57 16.19 10.18
N PHE A 65 -10.14 15.01 10.38
CA PHE A 65 -11.61 14.80 10.40
C PHE A 65 -12.34 15.60 11.50
N PRO A 66 -11.87 15.70 12.76
CA PRO A 66 -12.54 16.52 13.78
C PRO A 66 -12.59 18.00 13.44
N ASP A 67 -11.53 18.54 12.83
CA ASP A 67 -11.46 19.95 12.41
C ASP A 67 -12.41 20.23 11.22
N LEU A 68 -12.56 19.19 10.36
CA LEU A 68 -13.52 19.20 9.27
C LEU A 68 -14.98 19.21 9.79
N GLU A 69 -15.30 18.43 10.83
CA GLU A 69 -16.61 18.43 11.49
C GLU A 69 -16.98 19.83 12.01
N GLN A 70 -16.04 20.54 12.58
CA GLN A 70 -16.25 21.92 13.03
C GLN A 70 -16.48 22.88 11.84
N THR A 71 -15.75 22.68 10.74
CA THR A 71 -15.87 23.54 9.54
C THR A 71 -17.23 23.36 8.85
N PHE A 72 -17.76 22.14 8.80
CA PHE A 72 -19.02 21.78 8.16
C PHE A 72 -20.07 21.33 9.20
N ALA A 73 -20.22 22.08 10.29
CA ALA A 73 -21.07 21.74 11.43
C ALA A 73 -22.55 21.48 11.08
N ASN A 74 -23.05 21.99 9.94
CA ASN A 74 -24.40 21.76 9.45
C ASN A 74 -24.56 20.44 8.68
N THR A 75 -23.49 19.67 8.48
CA THR A 75 -23.50 18.38 7.77
C THR A 75 -23.41 17.26 8.80
N ASP A 76 -24.30 16.27 8.73
CA ASP A 76 -24.27 15.14 9.64
C ASP A 76 -22.97 14.33 9.51
N ARG A 77 -22.56 13.69 10.60
CA ARG A 77 -21.29 12.98 10.69
C ARG A 77 -21.18 11.81 9.71
N GLY A 78 -22.28 11.11 9.44
CA GLY A 78 -22.34 10.02 8.48
C GLY A 78 -22.05 10.54 7.05
N THR A 79 -22.65 11.66 6.67
CA THR A 79 -22.39 12.34 5.39
C THR A 79 -20.94 12.81 5.33
N LEU A 80 -20.37 13.37 6.41
CA LEU A 80 -18.97 13.82 6.42
C LEU A 80 -17.98 12.67 6.17
N THR A 81 -18.29 11.43 6.52
CA THR A 81 -17.41 10.28 6.23
C THR A 81 -17.17 10.07 4.72
N TRP A 82 -18.04 10.62 3.87
CA TRP A 82 -17.83 10.56 2.42
C TRP A 82 -16.57 11.27 1.95
N VAL A 83 -16.02 12.21 2.71
CA VAL A 83 -14.72 12.80 2.40
C VAL A 83 -13.60 11.75 2.45
N LEU A 84 -13.69 10.78 3.35
CA LEU A 84 -12.77 9.64 3.44
C LEU A 84 -13.07 8.60 2.35
N ASN A 85 -14.34 8.21 2.26
CA ASN A 85 -14.81 7.13 1.39
C ASN A 85 -14.66 7.48 -0.09
N ALA A 86 -14.96 8.71 -0.51
CA ALA A 86 -14.88 9.14 -1.90
C ALA A 86 -13.47 8.97 -2.50
N TYR A 87 -12.44 9.34 -1.74
CA TYR A 87 -11.05 9.09 -2.14
C TYR A 87 -10.74 7.58 -2.19
N THR A 88 -11.05 6.85 -1.13
CA THR A 88 -10.67 5.44 -1.00
C THR A 88 -11.35 4.57 -2.06
N ILE A 89 -12.62 4.82 -2.34
CA ILE A 89 -13.40 4.09 -3.35
C ILE A 89 -12.90 4.38 -4.75
N SER A 90 -12.74 5.68 -5.12
CA SER A 90 -12.25 6.06 -6.44
C SER A 90 -10.81 5.56 -6.67
N PHE A 91 -9.96 5.64 -5.67
CA PHE A 91 -8.60 5.10 -5.69
C PHE A 91 -8.61 3.57 -5.93
N ALA A 92 -9.34 2.81 -5.11
CA ALA A 92 -9.34 1.35 -5.18
C ALA A 92 -9.95 0.83 -6.49
N ALA A 93 -11.09 1.37 -6.92
CA ALA A 93 -11.76 0.93 -8.14
C ALA A 93 -10.96 1.21 -9.42
N LEU A 94 -10.17 2.28 -9.42
CA LEU A 94 -9.39 2.69 -10.59
C LEU A 94 -7.96 2.17 -10.60
N LEU A 95 -7.46 1.53 -9.53
CA LEU A 95 -6.08 1.00 -9.48
C LEU A 95 -5.77 0.05 -10.64
N ILE A 96 -6.65 -0.89 -10.95
CA ILE A 96 -6.43 -1.88 -12.01
C ILE A 96 -6.57 -1.24 -13.39
N PRO A 97 -7.63 -0.48 -13.70
CA PRO A 97 -7.70 0.31 -14.93
C PRO A 97 -6.50 1.23 -15.13
N ALA A 98 -6.02 1.89 -14.08
CA ALA A 98 -4.85 2.76 -14.14
C ALA A 98 -3.56 2.00 -14.48
N GLY A 99 -3.40 0.78 -13.95
CA GLY A 99 -2.31 -0.11 -14.34
C GLY A 99 -2.34 -0.43 -15.85
N ARG A 100 -3.52 -0.72 -16.40
CA ARG A 100 -3.71 -0.96 -17.86
C ARG A 100 -3.48 0.31 -18.69
N LEU A 101 -3.89 1.48 -18.18
CA LEU A 101 -3.58 2.75 -18.83
C LEU A 101 -2.07 3.00 -18.86
N ALA A 102 -1.36 2.67 -17.79
CA ALA A 102 0.10 2.79 -17.74
C ALA A 102 0.81 1.87 -18.76
N ASP A 103 0.31 0.66 -18.99
CA ASP A 103 0.84 -0.23 -20.01
C ASP A 103 0.53 0.27 -21.43
N ARG A 104 -0.68 0.85 -21.67
CA ARG A 104 -1.11 1.35 -22.99
C ARG A 104 -0.49 2.69 -23.39
N PHE A 105 -0.46 3.66 -22.48
CA PHE A 105 0.01 5.03 -22.77
C PHE A 105 1.44 5.30 -22.31
N GLY A 106 2.07 4.31 -21.67
CA GLY A 106 3.39 4.42 -21.09
C GLY A 106 3.35 4.81 -19.61
N ARG A 107 4.18 4.14 -18.84
CA ARG A 107 4.22 4.28 -17.36
C ARG A 107 4.66 5.68 -16.94
N ARG A 108 5.62 6.27 -17.66
CA ARG A 108 6.09 7.64 -17.37
C ARG A 108 4.98 8.66 -17.57
N PHE A 109 4.27 8.62 -18.71
CA PHE A 109 3.17 9.53 -18.98
C PHE A 109 2.09 9.40 -17.90
N THR A 110 1.65 8.16 -17.59
CA THR A 110 0.60 7.89 -16.59
C THR A 110 1.02 8.37 -15.20
N PHE A 111 2.29 8.16 -14.80
CA PHE A 111 2.82 8.65 -13.54
C PHE A 111 2.80 10.18 -13.46
N MET A 112 3.29 10.87 -14.50
CA MET A 112 3.33 12.33 -14.53
C MET A 112 1.93 12.95 -14.56
N ALA A 113 1.01 12.37 -15.33
CA ALA A 113 -0.40 12.79 -15.37
C ALA A 113 -1.07 12.59 -14.00
N GLY A 114 -0.86 11.43 -13.38
CA GLY A 114 -1.37 11.13 -12.04
C GLY A 114 -0.83 12.11 -10.99
N LEU A 115 0.45 12.44 -11.04
CA LEU A 115 1.09 13.38 -10.12
C LEU A 115 0.53 14.82 -10.27
N SER A 116 0.34 15.26 -11.52
CA SER A 116 -0.27 16.56 -11.81
C SER A 116 -1.72 16.63 -11.32
N LEU A 117 -2.51 15.57 -11.58
CA LEU A 117 -3.90 15.48 -11.16
C LEU A 117 -4.01 15.44 -9.63
N PHE A 118 -3.13 14.67 -8.96
CA PHE A 118 -3.09 14.57 -7.51
C PHE A 118 -2.70 15.91 -6.86
N ALA A 119 -1.73 16.63 -7.42
CA ALA A 119 -1.34 17.97 -6.95
C ALA A 119 -2.48 18.98 -7.12
N PHE A 120 -3.10 19.02 -8.31
CA PHE A 120 -4.23 19.91 -8.60
C PHE A 120 -5.43 19.65 -7.68
N SER A 121 -5.83 18.39 -7.55
CA SER A 121 -6.94 18.01 -6.68
C SER A 121 -6.64 18.26 -5.20
N SER A 122 -5.37 18.16 -4.77
CA SER A 122 -4.97 18.53 -3.40
C SER A 122 -5.18 20.02 -3.12
N LEU A 123 -4.90 20.89 -4.10
CA LEU A 123 -5.24 22.32 -4.00
C LEU A 123 -6.75 22.54 -3.94
N LEU A 124 -7.52 21.81 -4.77
CA LEU A 124 -8.99 21.90 -4.74
C LEU A 124 -9.56 21.45 -3.39
N VAL A 125 -9.01 20.38 -2.78
CA VAL A 125 -9.40 19.94 -1.44
C VAL A 125 -9.14 21.04 -0.42
N GLY A 126 -7.93 21.61 -0.41
CA GLY A 126 -7.56 22.68 0.53
C GLY A 126 -8.35 23.98 0.34
N ALA A 127 -8.77 24.27 -0.90
CA ALA A 127 -9.53 25.45 -1.26
C ALA A 127 -11.07 25.26 -1.22
N ALA A 128 -11.57 24.04 -0.92
CA ALA A 128 -12.99 23.72 -1.02
C ALA A 128 -13.87 24.59 -0.10
N PRO A 129 -14.81 25.38 -0.66
CA PRO A 129 -15.69 26.24 0.12
C PRO A 129 -16.93 25.51 0.65
N THR A 130 -17.34 24.40 -0.03
CA THR A 130 -18.53 23.63 0.32
C THR A 130 -18.23 22.15 0.38
N PHE A 131 -19.03 21.41 1.14
CA PHE A 131 -18.89 19.96 1.29
C PHE A 131 -18.97 19.19 -0.06
N PRO A 132 -19.95 19.44 -0.96
CA PRO A 132 -19.99 18.73 -2.25
C PRO A 132 -18.73 18.96 -3.11
N ILE A 133 -18.18 20.17 -3.14
CA ILE A 133 -16.93 20.47 -3.87
C ILE A 133 -15.78 19.69 -3.24
N LEU A 134 -15.72 19.60 -1.91
CA LEU A 134 -14.73 18.81 -1.21
C LEU A 134 -14.79 17.32 -1.61
N VAL A 135 -15.99 16.73 -1.65
CA VAL A 135 -16.17 15.32 -2.06
C VAL A 135 -15.73 15.09 -3.50
N VAL A 136 -16.11 15.98 -4.44
CA VAL A 136 -15.67 15.90 -5.85
C VAL A 136 -14.14 16.02 -5.96
N ALA A 137 -13.54 16.94 -5.23
CA ALA A 137 -12.08 17.09 -5.18
C ALA A 137 -11.40 15.81 -4.63
N ARG A 138 -12.00 15.15 -3.65
CA ARG A 138 -11.52 13.87 -3.09
C ARG A 138 -11.63 12.72 -4.10
N VAL A 139 -12.73 12.63 -4.86
CA VAL A 139 -12.82 11.66 -5.97
C VAL A 139 -11.70 11.90 -6.98
N THR A 140 -11.52 13.15 -7.43
CA THR A 140 -10.47 13.53 -8.39
C THR A 140 -9.07 13.20 -7.86
N GLN A 141 -8.84 13.42 -6.56
CA GLN A 141 -7.58 13.10 -5.90
C GLN A 141 -7.34 11.57 -5.85
N GLY A 142 -8.41 10.78 -5.63
CA GLY A 142 -8.36 9.32 -5.70
C GLY A 142 -8.00 8.81 -7.09
N VAL A 143 -8.54 9.42 -8.16
CA VAL A 143 -8.14 9.14 -9.55
C VAL A 143 -6.64 9.40 -9.76
N GLY A 144 -6.14 10.56 -9.32
CA GLY A 144 -4.71 10.90 -9.39
C GLY A 144 -3.83 9.88 -8.68
N GLY A 145 -4.20 9.51 -7.45
CA GLY A 145 -3.50 8.47 -6.68
C GLY A 145 -3.50 7.09 -7.35
N ALA A 146 -4.63 6.71 -7.96
CA ALA A 146 -4.77 5.46 -8.69
C ALA A 146 -3.86 5.40 -9.92
N LEU A 147 -3.68 6.49 -10.65
CA LEU A 147 -2.73 6.58 -11.78
C LEU A 147 -1.27 6.50 -11.31
N LEU A 148 -0.96 7.16 -10.18
CA LEU A 148 0.40 7.20 -9.62
C LEU A 148 0.91 5.83 -9.18
N THR A 149 0.11 5.10 -8.42
CA THR A 149 0.57 3.95 -7.64
C THR A 149 1.09 2.80 -8.52
N PRO A 150 0.34 2.23 -9.48
CA PRO A 150 0.84 1.16 -10.35
C PRO A 150 1.94 1.65 -11.31
N ALA A 151 1.82 2.89 -11.80
CA ALA A 151 2.82 3.45 -12.70
C ALA A 151 4.18 3.62 -11.99
N SER A 152 4.20 4.05 -10.71
CA SER A 152 5.41 4.19 -9.90
C SER A 152 6.13 2.85 -9.72
N LEU A 153 5.40 1.80 -9.36
CA LEU A 153 5.95 0.45 -9.22
C LEU A 153 6.48 -0.09 -10.57
N GLY A 154 5.68 0.09 -11.64
CA GLY A 154 6.07 -0.32 -12.98
C GLY A 154 7.35 0.36 -13.49
N LEU A 155 7.53 1.66 -13.21
CA LEU A 155 8.76 2.41 -13.55
C LEU A 155 9.98 1.91 -12.79
N LEU A 156 9.82 1.61 -11.50
CA LEU A 156 10.88 1.03 -10.69
C LEU A 156 11.34 -0.32 -11.23
N LEU A 157 10.39 -1.20 -11.54
CA LEU A 157 10.69 -2.55 -12.01
C LEU A 157 11.29 -2.56 -13.42
N ALA A 158 10.92 -1.61 -14.30
CA ALA A 158 11.45 -1.49 -15.64
C ALA A 158 12.97 -1.22 -15.67
N GLY A 159 13.49 -0.50 -14.68
CA GLY A 159 14.92 -0.17 -14.55
C GLY A 159 15.70 -1.11 -13.62
N THR A 160 15.09 -2.22 -13.15
CA THR A 160 15.69 -3.07 -12.12
C THR A 160 15.97 -4.48 -12.64
N ALA A 161 17.20 -4.98 -12.41
CA ALA A 161 17.56 -6.34 -12.73
C ALA A 161 16.65 -7.37 -12.02
N PRO A 162 16.33 -8.52 -12.63
CA PRO A 162 15.44 -9.52 -12.04
C PRO A 162 15.81 -9.93 -10.62
N SER A 163 17.09 -10.09 -10.33
CA SER A 163 17.63 -10.45 -9.00
C SER A 163 17.40 -9.39 -7.92
N GLU A 164 17.21 -8.13 -8.30
CA GLU A 164 17.04 -7.01 -7.36
C GLU A 164 15.57 -6.58 -7.20
N ARG A 165 14.66 -7.08 -8.05
CA ARG A 165 13.24 -6.68 -8.06
C ARG A 165 12.58 -6.82 -6.71
N MET A 166 12.77 -7.95 -6.02
CA MET A 166 12.20 -8.19 -4.69
C MET A 166 12.66 -7.12 -3.68
N THR A 167 13.93 -6.78 -3.69
CA THR A 167 14.49 -5.74 -2.81
C THR A 167 13.92 -4.35 -3.12
N VAL A 168 13.76 -4.02 -4.39
CA VAL A 168 13.23 -2.72 -4.82
C VAL A 168 11.74 -2.61 -4.51
N VAL A 169 10.95 -3.67 -4.74
CA VAL A 169 9.53 -3.71 -4.36
C VAL A 169 9.37 -3.61 -2.85
N ALA A 170 10.21 -4.30 -2.08
CA ALA A 170 10.20 -4.22 -0.61
C ALA A 170 10.50 -2.80 -0.12
N LYS A 171 11.50 -2.11 -0.70
CA LYS A 171 11.80 -0.70 -0.38
C LYS A 171 10.64 0.23 -0.74
N TRP A 172 10.03 0.03 -1.91
CA TRP A 172 8.86 0.80 -2.33
C TRP A 172 7.68 0.58 -1.40
N GLY A 173 7.38 -0.69 -1.07
CA GLY A 173 6.34 -1.07 -0.10
C GLY A 173 6.58 -0.50 1.30
N SER A 174 7.83 -0.41 1.74
CA SER A 174 8.21 0.20 3.02
C SER A 174 7.93 1.70 3.05
N LEU A 175 8.21 2.41 1.95
CA LEU A 175 7.92 3.84 1.85
C LEU A 175 6.41 4.13 1.80
N THR A 176 5.62 3.26 1.15
CA THR A 176 4.16 3.38 1.21
C THR A 176 3.62 3.11 2.62
N ALA A 177 4.17 2.13 3.32
CA ALA A 177 3.83 1.86 4.72
C ALA A 177 4.25 3.01 5.64
N LEU A 178 5.43 3.61 5.40
CA LEU A 178 5.90 4.80 6.10
C LEU A 178 4.92 5.98 5.91
N GLY A 179 4.39 6.17 4.69
CA GLY A 179 3.38 7.19 4.42
C GLY A 179 2.13 7.01 5.27
N VAL A 180 1.59 5.78 5.36
CA VAL A 180 0.45 5.47 6.25
C VAL A 180 0.76 5.80 7.70
N ALA A 181 1.93 5.45 8.15
CA ALA A 181 2.33 5.52 9.54
C ALA A 181 2.74 6.94 10.00
N THR A 182 3.36 7.74 9.11
CA THR A 182 3.74 9.13 9.41
C THR A 182 2.59 10.12 9.18
N GLY A 183 1.59 9.74 8.37
CA GLY A 183 0.44 10.59 8.07
C GLY A 183 -0.24 11.17 9.31
N PRO A 184 -0.56 10.38 10.34
CA PRO A 184 -1.17 10.90 11.56
C PRO A 184 -0.30 11.92 12.29
N VAL A 185 1.01 11.68 12.38
CA VAL A 185 1.94 12.58 13.09
C VAL A 185 2.09 13.92 12.32
N LEU A 186 2.38 13.82 11.02
CA LEU A 186 2.51 15.02 10.18
C LEU A 186 1.17 15.76 10.08
N GLY A 187 0.07 15.01 9.94
CA GLY A 187 -1.28 15.55 9.91
C GLY A 187 -1.60 16.31 11.19
N ALA A 188 -1.35 15.71 12.35
CA ALA A 188 -1.60 16.37 13.65
C ALA A 188 -0.79 17.67 13.80
N LEU A 189 0.49 17.67 13.41
CA LEU A 189 1.33 18.87 13.49
C LEU A 189 0.80 19.99 12.60
N ILE A 190 0.39 19.67 11.37
CA ILE A 190 -0.08 20.67 10.40
C ILE A 190 -1.48 21.17 10.78
N VAL A 191 -2.41 20.25 11.08
CA VAL A 191 -3.80 20.57 11.41
C VAL A 191 -3.89 21.41 12.67
N ASN A 192 -3.14 21.05 13.71
CA ASN A 192 -3.15 21.77 14.98
C ASN A 192 -2.59 23.21 14.87
N SER A 193 -1.68 23.47 13.91
CA SER A 193 -1.06 24.77 13.76
C SER A 193 -1.76 25.68 12.73
N HIS A 194 -2.32 25.10 11.67
CA HIS A 194 -2.82 25.86 10.51
C HIS A 194 -4.20 25.41 10.02
N GLY A 195 -4.82 24.39 10.65
CA GLY A 195 -6.10 23.81 10.25
C GLY A 195 -5.99 22.76 9.14
N TRP A 196 -7.10 22.03 8.93
CA TRP A 196 -7.15 20.86 8.03
C TRP A 196 -6.83 21.17 6.56
N ARG A 197 -7.10 22.39 6.10
CA ARG A 197 -6.83 22.80 4.71
C ARG A 197 -5.35 22.70 4.35
N TRP A 198 -4.48 23.08 5.27
CA TRP A 198 -3.04 23.06 5.07
C TRP A 198 -2.47 21.65 4.95
N ALA A 199 -3.14 20.67 5.54
CA ALA A 199 -2.75 19.26 5.36
C ALA A 199 -2.79 18.80 3.89
N PHE A 200 -3.55 19.49 3.06
CA PHE A 200 -3.63 19.22 1.62
C PHE A 200 -2.82 20.23 0.78
N ILE A 201 -2.78 21.49 1.17
CA ILE A 201 -2.02 22.54 0.46
C ILE A 201 -0.51 22.26 0.49
N VAL A 202 -0.02 21.56 1.51
CA VAL A 202 1.41 21.19 1.62
C VAL A 202 1.83 20.10 0.62
N LEU A 203 0.92 19.32 0.06
CA LEU A 203 1.25 18.20 -0.83
C LEU A 203 1.76 18.64 -2.23
N PRO A 204 1.17 19.65 -2.91
CA PRO A 204 1.60 20.09 -4.24
C PRO A 204 3.08 20.45 -4.38
N PRO A 205 3.76 21.13 -3.45
CA PRO A 205 5.21 21.35 -3.51
C PRO A 205 6.02 20.05 -3.61
N PHE A 206 5.64 19.02 -2.87
CA PHE A 206 6.30 17.71 -2.93
C PHE A 206 5.95 16.96 -4.23
N CYS A 207 4.73 17.10 -4.74
CA CYS A 207 4.36 16.60 -6.06
C CYS A 207 5.20 17.27 -7.14
N LEU A 208 5.39 18.59 -7.06
CA LEU A 208 6.22 19.35 -7.99
C LEU A 208 7.68 18.90 -7.92
N LEU A 209 8.23 18.67 -6.73
CA LEU A 209 9.58 18.12 -6.56
C LEU A 209 9.70 16.74 -7.24
N SER A 210 8.74 15.84 -7.02
CA SER A 210 8.68 14.53 -7.67
C SER A 210 8.53 14.67 -9.19
N TYR A 211 7.74 15.62 -9.67
CA TYR A 211 7.56 15.90 -11.10
C TYR A 211 8.86 16.39 -11.75
N LEU A 212 9.52 17.39 -11.18
CA LEU A 212 10.75 17.97 -11.72
C LEU A 212 11.90 16.96 -11.73
N THR A 213 12.05 16.18 -10.66
CA THR A 213 13.05 15.10 -10.61
C THR A 213 12.73 13.99 -11.61
N GLY A 214 11.46 13.62 -11.75
CA GLY A 214 11.00 12.57 -12.66
C GLY A 214 11.06 12.96 -14.13
N LYS A 215 10.76 14.22 -14.48
CA LYS A 215 10.72 14.72 -15.86
C LYS A 215 11.98 14.41 -16.66
N ASN A 216 13.16 14.46 -16.03
CA ASN A 216 14.44 14.28 -16.71
C ASN A 216 15.08 12.92 -16.45
N THR A 217 14.59 12.14 -15.48
CA THR A 217 15.26 10.91 -15.03
C THR A 217 14.48 9.64 -15.30
N LEU A 218 13.12 9.72 -15.30
CA LEU A 218 12.28 8.55 -15.51
C LEU A 218 12.47 7.98 -16.92
N PRO A 219 12.65 6.66 -17.05
CA PRO A 219 12.78 6.03 -18.36
C PRO A 219 11.46 6.15 -19.13
N GLU A 220 11.57 6.43 -20.41
CA GLU A 220 10.44 6.29 -21.30
C GLU A 220 10.13 4.79 -21.47
N THR A 221 8.94 4.41 -21.08
CA THR A 221 8.44 3.05 -21.35
C THR A 221 7.61 3.13 -22.62
N PRO A 222 7.90 2.30 -23.62
CA PRO A 222 7.13 2.30 -24.86
C PRO A 222 5.65 2.11 -24.57
N ALA A 223 4.83 2.95 -25.14
CA ALA A 223 3.38 2.75 -25.14
C ALA A 223 3.07 1.56 -26.06
N ASP A 224 2.28 0.62 -25.58
CA ASP A 224 1.78 -0.47 -26.43
C ASP A 224 0.41 -0.10 -26.99
N ALA A 225 0.39 0.44 -28.20
CA ALA A 225 -0.83 0.83 -28.88
C ALA A 225 -1.80 -0.38 -29.09
N ASN A 226 -1.28 -1.60 -29.08
CA ASN A 226 -2.07 -2.84 -29.20
C ASN A 226 -2.60 -3.34 -27.85
N ALA A 227 -2.12 -2.78 -26.74
CA ALA A 227 -2.66 -3.13 -25.43
C ALA A 227 -4.17 -2.83 -25.37
N PRO A 228 -4.99 -3.78 -24.90
CA PRO A 228 -6.44 -3.58 -24.89
C PRO A 228 -6.81 -2.41 -23.96
N PHE A 229 -7.80 -1.63 -24.41
CA PHE A 229 -8.33 -0.53 -23.61
C PHE A 229 -8.95 -1.07 -22.31
N PRO A 230 -8.70 -0.45 -21.14
CA PRO A 230 -9.24 -0.92 -19.87
C PRO A 230 -10.77 -0.87 -19.85
N ASP A 231 -11.38 -1.78 -19.09
CA ASP A 231 -12.83 -1.83 -18.87
C ASP A 231 -13.28 -0.69 -17.93
N ILE A 232 -13.47 0.51 -18.47
CA ILE A 232 -13.92 1.67 -17.69
C ILE A 232 -15.33 1.45 -17.15
N VAL A 233 -16.22 0.83 -17.93
CA VAL A 233 -17.59 0.53 -17.47
C VAL A 233 -17.56 -0.44 -16.31
N GLY A 234 -16.75 -1.51 -16.40
CA GLY A 234 -16.53 -2.43 -15.28
C GLY A 234 -15.92 -1.74 -14.06
N ALA A 235 -15.02 -0.79 -14.27
CA ALA A 235 -14.44 0.01 -13.16
C ALA A 235 -15.48 0.89 -12.47
N ILE A 236 -16.39 1.53 -13.23
CA ILE A 236 -17.50 2.33 -12.68
C ILE A 236 -18.45 1.43 -11.89
N ILE A 237 -18.84 0.26 -12.44
CA ILE A 237 -19.70 -0.70 -11.74
C ILE A 237 -19.03 -1.18 -10.43
N LEU A 238 -17.73 -1.47 -10.47
CA LEU A 238 -16.96 -1.85 -9.29
C LEU A 238 -16.90 -0.71 -8.27
N ALA A 239 -16.66 0.52 -8.70
CA ALA A 239 -16.66 1.70 -7.83
C ALA A 239 -18.03 1.89 -7.14
N THR A 240 -19.12 1.77 -7.90
CA THR A 240 -20.49 1.86 -7.37
C THR A 240 -20.78 0.72 -6.37
N SER A 241 -20.35 -0.50 -6.68
CA SER A 241 -20.44 -1.63 -5.75
C SER A 241 -19.72 -1.34 -4.42
N MET A 242 -18.48 -0.86 -4.49
CA MET A 242 -17.70 -0.50 -3.30
C MET A 242 -18.32 0.66 -2.52
N ALA A 243 -18.88 1.66 -3.24
CA ALA A 243 -19.57 2.79 -2.62
C ALA A 243 -20.82 2.34 -1.84
N LEU A 244 -21.63 1.46 -2.43
CA LEU A 244 -22.83 0.92 -1.77
C LEU A 244 -22.48 0.02 -0.59
N LEU A 245 -21.39 -0.75 -0.68
CA LEU A 245 -20.91 -1.54 0.45
C LEU A 245 -20.44 -0.62 1.59
N ALA A 246 -19.65 0.40 1.30
CA ALA A 246 -19.22 1.37 2.30
C ALA A 246 -20.41 2.12 2.92
N PHE A 247 -21.38 2.53 2.11
CA PHE A 247 -22.63 3.15 2.57
C PHE A 247 -23.40 2.22 3.53
N SER A 248 -23.60 0.96 3.14
CA SER A 248 -24.31 -0.01 4.00
C SER A 248 -23.63 -0.17 5.36
N ILE A 249 -22.29 -0.25 5.39
CA ILE A 249 -21.52 -0.38 6.63
C ILE A 249 -21.65 0.88 7.51
N VAL A 250 -21.53 2.07 6.93
CA VAL A 250 -21.64 3.35 7.65
C VAL A 250 -23.03 3.53 8.25
N GLN A 251 -24.06 3.11 7.53
CA GLN A 251 -25.47 3.26 7.98
C GLN A 251 -25.93 2.19 8.98
N VAL A 252 -25.13 1.15 9.24
CA VAL A 252 -25.44 0.17 10.29
C VAL A 252 -25.61 0.83 11.65
N GLY A 253 -24.76 1.78 12.01
CA GLY A 253 -24.84 2.49 13.28
C GLY A 253 -26.18 3.24 13.47
N PRO A 254 -26.55 4.17 12.55
CA PRO A 254 -27.79 4.92 12.64
C PRO A 254 -29.07 4.11 12.39
N TRP A 255 -29.03 3.14 11.46
CA TRP A 255 -30.24 2.45 10.97
C TRP A 255 -30.40 1.01 11.48
N GLY A 256 -29.36 0.41 12.04
CA GLY A 256 -29.32 -0.98 12.47
C GLY A 256 -29.06 -1.98 11.33
N TRP A 257 -28.60 -3.19 11.69
CA TRP A 257 -28.25 -4.27 10.74
C TRP A 257 -29.45 -4.77 9.91
N SER A 258 -30.66 -4.74 10.49
CA SER A 258 -31.90 -5.23 9.87
C SER A 258 -32.65 -4.18 9.03
N SER A 259 -32.12 -2.97 8.91
CA SER A 259 -32.73 -1.92 8.11
C SER A 259 -32.80 -2.31 6.63
N GLU A 260 -33.96 -2.11 6.01
CA GLU A 260 -34.15 -2.34 4.55
C GLU A 260 -33.15 -1.55 3.71
N GLY A 261 -32.80 -0.35 4.12
CA GLY A 261 -31.81 0.49 3.43
C GLY A 261 -30.41 -0.09 3.48
N VAL A 262 -29.97 -0.64 4.64
CA VAL A 262 -28.67 -1.29 4.79
C VAL A 262 -28.62 -2.60 3.98
N LEU A 263 -29.64 -3.44 4.12
CA LEU A 263 -29.72 -4.72 3.44
C LEU A 263 -29.81 -4.55 1.91
N SER A 264 -30.64 -3.62 1.41
CA SER A 264 -30.75 -3.35 -0.02
C SER A 264 -29.45 -2.81 -0.62
N ALA A 265 -28.78 -1.87 0.06
CA ALA A 265 -27.47 -1.36 -0.40
C ALA A 265 -26.42 -2.47 -0.44
N ALA A 266 -26.36 -3.34 0.57
CA ALA A 266 -25.46 -4.49 0.60
C ALA A 266 -25.79 -5.47 -0.53
N CYS A 267 -27.06 -5.85 -0.71
CA CYS A 267 -27.49 -6.75 -1.79
C CYS A 267 -27.15 -6.19 -3.19
N ILE A 268 -27.47 -4.92 -3.45
CA ILE A 268 -27.14 -4.26 -4.74
C ILE A 268 -25.62 -4.25 -4.93
N SER A 269 -24.84 -3.97 -3.89
CA SER A 269 -23.38 -4.04 -3.95
C SER A 269 -22.89 -5.42 -4.42
N PHE A 270 -23.36 -6.50 -3.83
CA PHE A 270 -22.99 -7.86 -4.21
C PHE A 270 -23.43 -8.22 -5.65
N ILE A 271 -24.61 -7.76 -6.07
CA ILE A 271 -25.09 -7.93 -7.45
C ILE A 271 -24.15 -7.20 -8.42
N LEU A 272 -23.79 -5.96 -8.16
CA LEU A 272 -22.87 -5.20 -9.01
C LEU A 272 -21.47 -5.82 -9.04
N LEU A 273 -20.99 -6.37 -7.91
CA LEU A 273 -19.74 -7.13 -7.87
C LEU A 273 -19.83 -8.38 -8.77
N ALA A 274 -20.92 -9.14 -8.69
CA ALA A 274 -21.15 -10.30 -9.55
C ALA A 274 -21.20 -9.91 -11.03
N ILE A 275 -21.88 -8.81 -11.39
CA ILE A 275 -21.91 -8.25 -12.74
C ILE A 275 -20.48 -7.90 -13.21
N THR A 276 -19.66 -7.26 -12.36
CA THR A 276 -18.27 -6.93 -12.68
C THR A 276 -17.46 -8.19 -12.97
N LEU A 277 -17.64 -9.26 -12.19
CA LEU A 277 -16.95 -10.53 -12.36
C LEU A 277 -17.39 -11.25 -13.65
N ILE A 278 -18.70 -11.28 -13.93
CA ILE A 278 -19.26 -11.92 -15.14
C ILE A 278 -18.81 -11.17 -16.40
N LYS A 279 -18.95 -9.84 -16.40
CA LYS A 279 -18.50 -8.97 -17.49
C LYS A 279 -17.00 -9.08 -17.72
N GLY A 280 -16.23 -9.14 -16.62
CA GLY A 280 -14.77 -9.29 -16.65
C GLY A 280 -14.29 -10.57 -17.35
N ARG A 281 -15.08 -11.66 -17.33
CA ARG A 281 -14.75 -12.91 -18.05
C ARG A 281 -14.77 -12.74 -19.57
N ARG A 282 -15.49 -11.77 -20.10
CA ARG A 282 -15.66 -11.52 -21.54
C ARG A 282 -14.80 -10.35 -22.04
N HIS A 283 -14.28 -9.53 -21.16
CA HIS A 283 -13.49 -8.36 -21.56
C HIS A 283 -12.00 -8.69 -21.65
N ARG A 284 -11.31 -8.18 -22.69
CA ARG A 284 -9.87 -8.42 -22.89
C ARG A 284 -8.99 -7.80 -21.82
N ALA A 285 -9.42 -6.68 -21.23
CA ALA A 285 -8.73 -6.00 -20.15
C ALA A 285 -9.72 -5.65 -19.01
N PRO A 286 -10.16 -6.65 -18.23
CA PRO A 286 -11.21 -6.46 -17.24
C PRO A 286 -10.77 -5.54 -16.10
N ALA A 287 -11.74 -4.84 -15.48
CA ALA A 287 -11.51 -4.06 -14.27
C ALA A 287 -11.03 -4.94 -13.10
N LEU A 288 -11.48 -6.21 -13.05
CA LEU A 288 -11.01 -7.20 -12.10
C LEU A 288 -10.55 -8.47 -12.85
N PRO A 289 -9.24 -8.70 -13.03
CA PRO A 289 -8.69 -9.81 -13.81
C PRO A 289 -8.68 -11.10 -13.01
N VAL A 290 -9.82 -11.82 -13.02
CA VAL A 290 -10.03 -13.05 -12.23
C VAL A 290 -9.01 -14.15 -12.58
N HIS A 291 -8.49 -14.19 -13.83
CA HIS A 291 -7.51 -15.18 -14.26
C HIS A 291 -6.20 -15.14 -13.45
N LEU A 292 -5.79 -13.95 -12.98
CA LEU A 292 -4.59 -13.82 -12.17
C LEU A 292 -4.72 -14.48 -10.79
N PHE A 293 -5.93 -14.64 -10.28
CA PHE A 293 -6.14 -15.39 -9.03
C PHE A 293 -5.86 -16.90 -9.13
N ARG A 294 -5.63 -17.42 -10.34
CA ARG A 294 -5.11 -18.80 -10.53
C ARG A 294 -3.64 -18.91 -10.11
N ILE A 295 -2.92 -17.78 -10.07
CA ILE A 295 -1.54 -17.75 -9.60
C ILE A 295 -1.57 -17.81 -8.06
N ARG A 296 -1.16 -18.97 -7.52
CA ARG A 296 -1.24 -19.27 -6.08
C ARG A 296 -0.51 -18.22 -5.22
N SER A 297 0.68 -17.77 -5.64
CA SER A 297 1.44 -16.75 -4.91
C SER A 297 0.68 -15.44 -4.82
N LEU A 298 0.06 -14.98 -5.91
CA LEU A 298 -0.75 -13.77 -5.94
C LEU A 298 -1.99 -13.89 -5.04
N SER A 299 -2.74 -15.00 -5.15
CA SER A 299 -3.97 -15.22 -4.39
C SER A 299 -3.72 -15.29 -2.90
N MET A 300 -2.73 -16.08 -2.48
CA MET A 300 -2.38 -16.22 -1.06
C MET A 300 -1.77 -14.94 -0.50
N ALA A 301 -0.95 -14.23 -1.27
CA ALA A 301 -0.42 -12.95 -0.87
C ALA A 301 -1.53 -11.88 -0.74
N ASN A 302 -2.49 -11.85 -1.67
CA ASN A 302 -3.64 -10.94 -1.57
C ASN A 302 -4.50 -11.26 -0.35
N LEU A 303 -4.80 -12.52 -0.09
CA LEU A 303 -5.52 -12.94 1.10
C LEU A 303 -4.81 -12.49 2.38
N ALA A 304 -3.50 -12.77 2.48
CA ALA A 304 -2.69 -12.37 3.62
C ALA A 304 -2.66 -10.84 3.80
N THR A 305 -2.48 -10.10 2.70
CA THR A 305 -2.49 -8.62 2.72
C THR A 305 -3.85 -8.07 3.15
N THR A 306 -4.95 -8.66 2.68
CA THR A 306 -6.31 -8.25 3.04
C THR A 306 -6.56 -8.45 4.55
N ILE A 307 -6.23 -9.64 5.08
CA ILE A 307 -6.39 -9.95 6.50
C ILE A 307 -5.53 -9.03 7.37
N GLN A 308 -4.29 -8.82 6.98
CA GLN A 308 -3.36 -8.01 7.74
C GLN A 308 -3.70 -6.52 7.68
N ALA A 309 -4.20 -6.03 6.53
CA ALA A 309 -4.68 -4.66 6.40
C ALA A 309 -5.94 -4.42 7.23
N ALA A 310 -6.83 -5.42 7.37
CA ALA A 310 -7.96 -5.34 8.27
C ALA A 310 -7.50 -5.16 9.74
N GLY A 311 -6.56 -5.99 10.18
CA GLY A 311 -5.96 -5.88 11.51
C GLY A 311 -5.27 -4.54 11.73
N LEU A 312 -4.45 -4.08 10.78
CA LEU A 312 -3.72 -2.83 10.91
C LEU A 312 -4.65 -1.62 11.01
N SER A 313 -5.66 -1.54 10.15
CA SER A 313 -6.60 -0.41 10.14
C SER A 313 -7.46 -0.37 11.40
N ALA A 314 -7.94 -1.53 11.87
CA ALA A 314 -8.63 -1.64 13.15
C ALA A 314 -7.72 -1.22 14.32
N SER A 315 -6.48 -1.72 14.35
CA SER A 315 -5.51 -1.40 15.40
C SER A 315 -5.17 0.09 15.46
N LEU A 316 -4.99 0.74 14.32
CA LEU A 316 -4.71 2.19 14.29
C LEU A 316 -5.81 3.00 14.95
N ILE A 317 -7.07 2.67 14.70
CA ILE A 317 -8.20 3.40 15.25
C ILE A 317 -8.40 3.05 16.74
N VAL A 318 -8.45 1.76 17.08
CA VAL A 318 -8.69 1.34 18.46
C VAL A 318 -7.59 1.83 19.41
N ASN A 319 -6.34 1.86 18.95
CA ASN A 319 -5.22 2.33 19.75
C ASN A 319 -5.32 3.83 20.04
N VAL A 320 -5.67 4.65 19.04
CA VAL A 320 -5.86 6.10 19.24
C VAL A 320 -7.05 6.37 20.15
N LEU A 321 -8.17 5.66 19.94
CA LEU A 321 -9.36 5.79 20.78
C LEU A 321 -9.05 5.44 22.25
N TRP A 322 -8.33 4.34 22.50
CA TRP A 322 -7.94 3.99 23.87
C TRP A 322 -7.01 5.02 24.51
N LEU A 323 -5.99 5.48 23.79
CA LEU A 323 -5.07 6.49 24.31
C LEU A 323 -5.79 7.78 24.68
N THR A 324 -6.83 8.17 23.92
CA THR A 324 -7.57 9.42 24.16
C THR A 324 -8.72 9.27 25.13
N GLN A 325 -9.44 8.14 25.12
CA GLN A 325 -10.62 7.94 25.95
C GLN A 325 -10.35 7.14 27.23
N GLY A 326 -9.43 6.14 27.15
CA GLY A 326 -9.06 5.31 28.28
C GLY A 326 -7.96 5.88 29.15
N TRP A 327 -6.91 6.48 28.53
CA TRP A 327 -5.78 7.09 29.23
C TRP A 327 -5.81 8.61 29.27
N ASP A 328 -6.85 9.22 28.74
CA ASP A 328 -7.08 10.69 28.70
C ASP A 328 -5.89 11.49 28.13
N TYR A 329 -5.20 10.88 27.16
CA TYR A 329 -4.10 11.56 26.44
C TYR A 329 -4.67 12.59 25.47
N SER A 330 -4.03 13.76 25.37
CA SER A 330 -4.32 14.69 24.28
C SER A 330 -4.07 14.03 22.92
N ILE A 331 -4.76 14.48 21.87
CA ILE A 331 -4.55 13.99 20.49
C ILE A 331 -3.08 14.04 20.08
N ARG A 332 -2.37 15.11 20.52
CA ARG A 332 -0.93 15.26 20.29
C ARG A 332 -0.13 14.15 20.99
N THR A 333 -0.41 13.89 22.26
CA THR A 333 0.29 12.87 23.05
C THR A 333 -0.01 11.47 22.51
N ALA A 334 -1.25 11.19 22.14
CA ALA A 334 -1.65 9.93 21.52
C ALA A 334 -0.96 9.69 20.16
N GLY A 335 -0.84 10.75 19.34
CA GLY A 335 -0.08 10.70 18.09
C GLY A 335 1.40 10.39 18.29
N LEU A 336 2.04 11.05 19.26
CA LEU A 336 3.45 10.80 19.62
C LEU A 336 3.63 9.39 20.22
N ALA A 337 2.69 8.93 21.04
CA ALA A 337 2.70 7.57 21.61
C ALA A 337 2.59 6.47 20.53
N SER A 338 1.98 6.77 19.39
CA SER A 338 1.88 5.87 18.25
C SER A 338 3.08 5.94 17.29
N ALA A 339 3.95 6.95 17.41
CA ALA A 339 5.09 7.19 16.52
C ALA A 339 6.18 6.09 16.50
N PRO A 340 6.45 5.31 17.56
CA PRO A 340 7.46 4.25 17.53
C PRO A 340 7.26 3.23 16.41
N VAL A 341 6.02 2.84 16.09
CA VAL A 341 5.73 1.87 15.03
C VAL A 341 6.24 2.36 13.66
N PRO A 342 5.83 3.52 13.13
CA PRO A 342 6.31 4.01 11.85
C PRO A 342 7.81 4.27 11.81
N ILE A 343 8.37 4.80 12.89
CA ILE A 343 9.81 5.08 12.99
C ILE A 343 10.60 3.78 12.88
N PHE A 344 10.22 2.76 13.64
CA PHE A 344 10.87 1.45 13.59
C PHE A 344 10.77 0.82 12.19
N VAL A 345 9.59 0.86 11.58
CA VAL A 345 9.37 0.37 10.22
C VAL A 345 10.28 1.09 9.23
N ALA A 346 10.34 2.42 9.29
CA ALA A 346 11.17 3.22 8.40
C ALA A 346 12.66 2.87 8.49
N LEU A 347 13.15 2.74 9.71
CA LEU A 347 14.57 2.47 9.96
C LEU A 347 14.96 1.04 9.55
N THR A 348 14.09 0.06 9.78
CA THR A 348 14.44 -1.37 9.60
C THR A 348 14.05 -1.95 8.23
N ALA A 349 13.14 -1.32 7.51
CA ALA A 349 12.60 -1.82 6.25
C ALA A 349 13.66 -2.19 5.18
N PRO A 350 14.76 -1.42 4.97
CA PRO A 350 15.77 -1.78 3.99
C PRO A 350 16.51 -3.10 4.33
N TRP A 351 16.73 -3.35 5.62
CA TRP A 351 17.38 -4.58 6.07
C TRP A 351 16.43 -5.77 6.00
N VAL A 352 15.19 -5.59 6.42
CA VAL A 352 14.16 -6.63 6.34
C VAL A 352 13.86 -7.03 4.90
N GLY A 353 13.86 -6.09 3.96
CA GLY A 353 13.74 -6.38 2.53
C GLY A 353 14.85 -7.28 2.01
N LYS A 354 16.11 -7.05 2.43
CA LYS A 354 17.25 -7.93 2.10
C LYS A 354 17.13 -9.32 2.73
N LEU A 355 16.66 -9.38 3.97
CA LEU A 355 16.40 -10.66 4.66
C LEU A 355 15.33 -11.47 3.95
N GLY A 356 14.23 -10.83 3.54
CA GLY A 356 13.17 -11.46 2.76
C GLY A 356 13.65 -12.01 1.41
N ALA A 357 14.52 -11.26 0.71
CA ALA A 357 15.13 -11.71 -0.53
C ALA A 357 16.08 -12.89 -0.33
N ARG A 358 16.83 -12.92 0.79
CA ARG A 358 17.82 -13.97 1.09
C ARG A 358 17.20 -15.26 1.62
N TYR A 359 16.25 -15.16 2.54
CA TYR A 359 15.69 -16.33 3.27
C TYR A 359 14.31 -16.75 2.77
N GLY A 360 13.70 -15.93 1.91
CA GLY A 360 12.39 -16.20 1.36
C GLY A 360 11.22 -15.72 2.24
N VAL A 361 10.05 -15.64 1.61
CA VAL A 361 8.85 -15.04 2.20
C VAL A 361 8.38 -15.75 3.46
N ARG A 362 8.35 -17.09 3.44
CA ARG A 362 7.85 -17.90 4.58
C ARG A 362 8.64 -17.71 5.84
N ILE A 363 9.99 -17.74 5.75
CA ILE A 363 10.87 -17.71 6.92
C ILE A 363 10.78 -16.36 7.64
N ILE A 364 10.53 -15.27 6.92
CA ILE A 364 10.49 -13.93 7.51
C ILE A 364 9.07 -13.48 7.83
N ALA A 365 8.11 -13.67 6.90
CA ALA A 365 6.78 -13.09 7.06
C ALA A 365 5.84 -13.94 7.95
N VAL A 366 6.03 -15.27 8.04
CA VAL A 366 5.22 -16.09 8.96
C VAL A 366 5.51 -15.73 10.43
N PRO A 367 6.76 -15.75 10.94
CA PRO A 367 7.03 -15.27 12.29
C PRO A 367 6.63 -13.80 12.49
N GLY A 368 6.82 -12.95 11.46
CA GLY A 368 6.40 -11.56 11.50
C GLY A 368 4.92 -11.40 11.79
N SER A 369 4.06 -12.21 11.18
CA SER A 369 2.62 -12.19 11.45
C SER A 369 2.29 -12.61 12.90
N PHE A 370 3.04 -13.51 13.48
CA PHE A 370 2.90 -13.86 14.90
C PHE A 370 3.39 -12.73 15.81
N PHE A 371 4.48 -12.02 15.48
CA PHE A 371 4.90 -10.83 16.24
C PHE A 371 3.84 -9.74 16.22
N TRP A 372 3.19 -9.52 15.06
CA TRP A 372 2.01 -8.64 14.96
C TRP A 372 0.91 -9.06 15.94
N GLY A 373 0.47 -10.32 15.85
CA GLY A 373 -0.60 -10.85 16.71
C GLY A 373 -0.24 -10.77 18.19
N ALA A 374 1.02 -11.12 18.57
CA ALA A 374 1.49 -11.06 19.94
C ALA A 374 1.52 -9.64 20.50
N GLY A 375 1.97 -8.64 19.70
CA GLY A 375 1.97 -7.24 20.12
C GLY A 375 0.57 -6.71 20.41
N VAL A 376 -0.41 -7.02 19.53
CA VAL A 376 -1.80 -6.63 19.73
C VAL A 376 -2.44 -7.40 20.89
N LEU A 377 -2.10 -8.70 21.05
CA LEU A 377 -2.57 -9.52 22.16
C LEU A 377 -2.07 -9.00 23.51
N MET A 378 -0.85 -8.43 23.57
CA MET A 378 -0.36 -7.78 24.78
C MET A 378 -1.27 -6.62 25.21
N TYR A 379 -1.80 -5.82 24.27
CA TYR A 379 -2.79 -4.80 24.59
C TYR A 379 -4.05 -5.43 25.18
N ALA A 380 -4.61 -6.46 24.53
CA ALA A 380 -5.84 -7.11 24.97
C ALA A 380 -5.74 -7.68 26.39
N LEU A 381 -4.60 -8.27 26.74
CA LEU A 381 -4.44 -8.99 28.01
C LEU A 381 -3.97 -8.12 29.18
N PHE A 382 -3.11 -7.14 28.92
CA PHE A 382 -2.37 -6.46 29.98
C PHE A 382 -2.65 -4.96 30.08
N VAL A 383 -3.40 -4.34 29.13
CA VAL A 383 -3.77 -2.93 29.25
C VAL A 383 -4.76 -2.76 30.41
N THR A 384 -4.51 -1.73 31.21
CA THR A 384 -5.33 -1.28 32.33
C THR A 384 -5.72 0.20 32.15
N GLU A 385 -6.65 0.68 32.95
CA GLU A 385 -7.07 2.09 32.94
C GLU A 385 -5.93 3.04 33.37
N SER A 386 -4.99 2.53 34.18
CA SER A 386 -3.80 3.32 34.53
C SER A 386 -2.77 3.31 33.40
N PRO A 387 -2.27 4.49 32.97
CA PRO A 387 -1.28 4.57 31.89
C PRO A 387 0.04 3.85 32.20
N ASN A 388 0.40 2.88 31.38
CA ASN A 388 1.68 2.17 31.43
C ASN A 388 2.35 2.15 30.06
N TYR A 389 2.84 3.34 29.65
CA TYR A 389 3.41 3.50 28.31
C TYR A 389 4.71 2.71 28.14
N TRP A 390 5.68 2.90 29.03
CA TRP A 390 7.01 2.31 28.88
C TRP A 390 7.06 0.81 29.21
N GLY A 391 6.26 0.35 30.17
CA GLY A 391 6.26 -1.06 30.58
C GLY A 391 5.43 -1.96 29.69
N LEU A 392 4.41 -1.41 29.00
CA LEU A 392 3.48 -2.21 28.19
C LEU A 392 3.30 -1.68 26.77
N TRP A 393 2.88 -0.40 26.63
CA TRP A 393 2.48 0.13 25.32
C TRP A 393 3.64 0.17 24.31
N PHE A 394 4.78 0.68 24.73
CA PHE A 394 5.97 0.79 23.90
C PHE A 394 6.51 -0.59 23.47
N PRO A 395 6.75 -1.58 24.36
CA PRO A 395 7.20 -2.91 23.96
C PRO A 395 6.23 -3.61 23.00
N ALA A 396 4.92 -3.53 23.25
CA ALA A 396 3.91 -4.07 22.36
C ALA A 396 3.93 -3.37 20.97
N SER A 397 4.11 -2.04 20.95
CA SER A 397 4.28 -1.27 19.72
C SER A 397 5.48 -1.74 18.90
N ILE A 398 6.59 -2.10 19.54
CA ILE A 398 7.79 -2.65 18.83
C ILE A 398 7.49 -4.01 18.21
N LEU A 399 6.78 -4.91 18.92
CA LEU A 399 6.35 -6.19 18.35
C LEU A 399 5.44 -6.00 17.13
N ILE A 400 4.49 -5.07 17.23
CA ILE A 400 3.62 -4.67 16.12
C ILE A 400 4.47 -4.16 14.94
N ALA A 401 5.44 -3.29 15.20
CA ALA A 401 6.32 -2.74 14.17
C ALA A 401 7.16 -3.81 13.46
N ILE A 402 7.71 -4.78 14.22
CA ILE A 402 8.40 -5.96 13.67
C ILE A 402 7.44 -6.72 12.75
N GLY A 403 6.20 -6.95 13.21
CA GLY A 403 5.17 -7.61 12.41
C GLY A 403 4.88 -6.89 11.10
N VAL A 404 4.66 -5.58 11.14
CA VAL A 404 4.36 -4.76 9.96
C VAL A 404 5.51 -4.78 8.95
N VAL A 405 6.75 -4.53 9.39
CA VAL A 405 7.90 -4.43 8.48
C VAL A 405 8.30 -5.77 7.86
N THR A 406 8.07 -6.88 8.56
CA THR A 406 8.42 -8.23 8.07
C THR A 406 7.33 -8.84 7.20
N THR A 407 6.12 -8.28 7.19
CA THR A 407 4.99 -8.86 6.44
C THR A 407 4.62 -8.03 5.21
N PHE A 408 4.16 -6.78 5.37
CA PHE A 408 3.60 -6.00 4.25
C PHE A 408 4.52 -5.90 3.03
N PRO A 409 5.79 -5.46 3.14
CA PRO A 409 6.67 -5.32 1.98
C PRO A 409 6.98 -6.66 1.32
N ILE A 410 7.23 -7.69 2.14
CA ILE A 410 7.62 -9.02 1.66
C ILE A 410 6.46 -9.73 0.98
N VAL A 411 5.26 -9.66 1.55
CA VAL A 411 4.05 -10.26 0.97
C VAL A 411 3.64 -9.53 -0.30
N SER A 412 3.77 -8.18 -0.35
CA SER A 412 3.52 -7.41 -1.58
C SER A 412 4.50 -7.77 -2.70
N ALA A 413 5.77 -8.03 -2.38
CA ALA A 413 6.75 -8.51 -3.35
C ALA A 413 6.41 -9.93 -3.84
N ALA A 414 5.97 -10.81 -2.94
CA ALA A 414 5.54 -12.16 -3.28
C ALA A 414 4.30 -12.18 -4.17
N ALA A 415 3.39 -11.22 -4.02
CA ALA A 415 2.20 -11.12 -4.85
C ALA A 415 2.53 -10.99 -6.33
N VAL A 416 3.58 -10.28 -6.68
CA VAL A 416 3.98 -10.04 -8.09
C VAL A 416 5.06 -11.00 -8.58
N SER A 417 5.65 -11.84 -7.72
CA SER A 417 6.84 -12.65 -8.06
C SER A 417 6.64 -13.63 -9.23
N HIS A 418 5.45 -14.19 -9.38
CA HIS A 418 5.11 -15.15 -10.44
C HIS A 418 4.13 -14.59 -11.47
N VAL A 419 3.82 -13.29 -11.40
CA VAL A 419 2.99 -12.61 -12.39
C VAL A 419 3.83 -12.35 -13.64
N PRO A 420 3.29 -12.57 -14.86
CA PRO A 420 4.00 -12.21 -16.09
C PRO A 420 4.45 -10.75 -16.09
N PRO A 421 5.65 -10.43 -16.62
CA PRO A 421 6.18 -9.05 -16.65
C PRO A 421 5.23 -8.02 -17.27
N ALA A 422 4.46 -8.42 -18.29
CA ALA A 422 3.45 -7.60 -18.94
C ALA A 422 2.27 -7.22 -18.01
N GLU A 423 2.05 -7.99 -16.92
CA GLU A 423 0.94 -7.79 -16.00
C GLU A 423 1.39 -7.38 -14.57
N PHE A 424 2.66 -7.03 -14.38
CA PHE A 424 3.17 -6.62 -13.05
C PHE A 424 2.40 -5.46 -12.44
N SER A 425 2.08 -4.43 -13.24
CA SER A 425 1.30 -3.28 -12.78
C SER A 425 -0.08 -3.70 -12.28
N VAL A 426 -0.71 -4.64 -12.98
CA VAL A 426 -2.03 -5.18 -12.63
C VAL A 426 -1.95 -6.05 -11.38
N GLY A 427 -0.94 -6.93 -11.27
CA GLY A 427 -0.71 -7.75 -10.07
C GLY A 427 -0.47 -6.89 -8.82
N GLY A 428 0.33 -5.84 -8.93
CA GLY A 428 0.55 -4.86 -7.87
C GLY A 428 -0.74 -4.12 -7.49
N SER A 429 -1.55 -3.74 -8.48
CA SER A 429 -2.85 -3.09 -8.27
C SER A 429 -3.83 -4.00 -7.53
N LEU A 430 -3.88 -5.30 -7.87
CA LEU A 430 -4.70 -6.28 -7.15
C LEU A 430 -4.31 -6.39 -5.67
N ASN A 431 -3.01 -6.36 -5.37
CA ASN A 431 -2.54 -6.38 -3.98
C ASN A 431 -2.95 -5.11 -3.22
N GLN A 432 -2.92 -3.95 -3.87
CA GLN A 432 -3.40 -2.70 -3.28
C GLN A 432 -4.92 -2.67 -3.08
N VAL A 433 -5.70 -3.23 -4.03
CA VAL A 433 -7.16 -3.40 -3.86
C VAL A 433 -7.46 -4.30 -2.67
N GLY A 434 -6.77 -5.44 -2.54
CA GLY A 434 -6.87 -6.32 -1.38
C GLY A 434 -6.59 -5.59 -0.06
N ARG A 435 -5.58 -4.72 -0.03
CA ARG A 435 -5.26 -3.87 1.11
C ARG A 435 -6.42 -2.92 1.47
N GLN A 436 -7.02 -2.28 0.48
CA GLN A 436 -8.14 -1.34 0.71
C GLN A 436 -9.40 -2.06 1.20
N ILE A 437 -9.72 -3.21 0.59
CA ILE A 437 -10.83 -4.06 1.05
C ILE A 437 -10.62 -4.47 2.52
N GLY A 438 -9.41 -4.95 2.82
CA GLY A 438 -9.04 -5.32 4.20
C GLY A 438 -9.20 -4.15 5.16
N ALA A 439 -8.67 -2.97 4.81
CA ALA A 439 -8.78 -1.78 5.65
C ALA A 439 -10.25 -1.42 5.94
N THR A 440 -11.11 -1.45 4.93
CA THR A 440 -12.55 -1.18 5.08
C THR A 440 -13.22 -2.19 6.00
N ILE A 441 -12.96 -3.49 5.80
CA ILE A 441 -13.50 -4.57 6.66
C ILE A 441 -13.03 -4.39 8.11
N GLY A 442 -11.75 -4.09 8.31
CA GLY A 442 -11.18 -3.90 9.65
C GLY A 442 -11.84 -2.77 10.42
N VAL A 443 -12.05 -1.64 9.77
CA VAL A 443 -12.77 -0.48 10.37
C VAL A 443 -14.22 -0.84 10.69
N ALA A 444 -14.90 -1.53 9.77
CA ALA A 444 -16.29 -1.94 9.96
C ALA A 444 -16.46 -2.89 11.17
N VAL A 445 -15.62 -3.92 11.24
CA VAL A 445 -15.61 -4.88 12.36
C VAL A 445 -15.31 -4.16 13.67
N LEU A 446 -14.34 -3.25 13.69
CA LEU A 446 -13.99 -2.46 14.86
C LEU A 446 -15.19 -1.65 15.37
N ILE A 447 -15.84 -0.88 14.49
CA ILE A 447 -16.99 -0.05 14.86
C ILE A 447 -18.13 -0.91 15.44
N THR A 448 -18.33 -2.11 14.88
CA THR A 448 -19.34 -3.05 15.39
C THR A 448 -19.00 -3.58 16.78
N VAL A 449 -17.73 -3.87 17.05
CA VAL A 449 -17.27 -4.47 18.31
C VAL A 449 -17.16 -3.44 19.42
N VAL A 450 -16.56 -2.30 19.14
CA VAL A 450 -16.42 -1.21 20.13
C VAL A 450 -17.76 -0.50 20.34
N GLY A 451 -18.57 -0.37 19.27
CA GLY A 451 -19.86 0.32 19.33
C GLY A 451 -19.71 1.76 19.82
N GLN A 452 -20.59 2.12 20.77
CA GLN A 452 -20.49 3.39 21.52
C GLN A 452 -19.88 3.18 22.93
N GLY A 453 -19.38 1.95 23.23
CA GLY A 453 -18.78 1.63 24.51
C GLY A 453 -17.41 2.29 24.67
N SER A 454 -17.20 2.89 25.85
CA SER A 454 -15.89 3.42 26.26
C SER A 454 -15.23 2.55 27.34
N ASP A 455 -15.81 1.37 27.62
CA ASP A 455 -15.35 0.44 28.63
C ASP A 455 -14.18 -0.41 28.15
N LEU A 456 -13.28 -0.76 29.06
CA LEU A 456 -12.07 -1.53 28.78
C LEU A 456 -12.38 -2.90 28.11
N GLU A 457 -13.51 -3.50 28.44
CA GLU A 457 -13.90 -4.82 27.89
C GLU A 457 -14.17 -4.73 26.38
N SER A 458 -14.89 -3.73 25.92
CA SER A 458 -15.12 -3.46 24.50
C SER A 458 -13.80 -3.28 23.73
N PHE A 459 -12.83 -2.55 24.29
CA PHE A 459 -11.52 -2.40 23.71
C PHE A 459 -10.70 -3.69 23.69
N ARG A 460 -10.78 -4.48 24.76
CA ARG A 460 -10.12 -5.80 24.82
C ARG A 460 -10.64 -6.75 23.74
N ASN A 461 -11.96 -6.81 23.55
CA ASN A 461 -12.58 -7.61 22.51
C ASN A 461 -12.12 -7.17 21.11
N ALA A 462 -12.01 -5.86 20.86
CA ALA A 462 -11.48 -5.32 19.61
C ALA A 462 -10.02 -5.72 19.37
N TRP A 463 -9.17 -5.63 20.40
CA TRP A 463 -7.76 -6.09 20.30
C TRP A 463 -7.67 -7.60 20.11
N LEU A 464 -8.50 -8.43 20.76
CA LEU A 464 -8.51 -9.89 20.57
C LEU A 464 -8.82 -10.27 19.11
N ILE A 465 -9.87 -9.67 18.53
CA ILE A 465 -10.22 -9.88 17.12
C ILE A 465 -9.09 -9.41 16.20
N THR A 466 -8.52 -8.27 16.50
CA THR A 466 -7.40 -7.71 15.73
C THR A 466 -6.16 -8.61 15.83
N ALA A 467 -5.84 -9.13 17.02
CA ALA A 467 -4.71 -10.04 17.22
C ALA A 467 -4.85 -11.34 16.43
N ALA A 468 -6.08 -11.86 16.29
CA ALA A 468 -6.36 -13.08 15.53
C ALA A 468 -6.00 -12.95 14.04
N THR A 469 -5.96 -11.72 13.50
CA THR A 469 -5.53 -11.49 12.11
C THR A 469 -4.09 -11.93 11.86
N GLY A 470 -3.22 -11.92 12.87
CA GLY A 470 -1.83 -12.38 12.78
C GLY A 470 -1.71 -13.85 12.39
N PRO A 471 -2.19 -14.80 13.22
CA PRO A 471 -2.17 -16.22 12.90
C PRO A 471 -2.89 -16.58 11.60
N ILE A 472 -4.03 -15.92 11.31
CA ILE A 472 -4.79 -16.17 10.08
C ILE A 472 -3.98 -15.71 8.85
N ALA A 473 -3.34 -14.55 8.91
CA ALA A 473 -2.44 -14.09 7.86
C ALA A 473 -1.21 -14.99 7.71
N ALA A 474 -0.62 -15.46 8.84
CA ALA A 474 0.49 -16.40 8.84
C ALA A 474 0.15 -17.69 8.07
N LEU A 475 -1.06 -18.23 8.25
CA LEU A 475 -1.54 -19.39 7.51
C LEU A 475 -1.60 -19.11 6.01
N ALA A 476 -2.16 -17.98 5.58
CA ALA A 476 -2.20 -17.60 4.18
C ALA A 476 -0.77 -17.43 3.60
N ILE A 477 0.15 -16.80 4.33
CA ILE A 477 1.55 -16.63 3.94
C ILE A 477 2.26 -17.98 3.79
N TYR A 478 1.99 -18.91 4.69
CA TYR A 478 2.55 -20.27 4.61
C TYR A 478 2.20 -20.96 3.29
N PHE A 479 1.04 -20.69 2.73
CA PHE A 479 0.59 -21.25 1.45
C PHE A 479 1.03 -20.48 0.20
N ILE A 480 1.76 -19.37 0.29
CA ILE A 480 2.27 -18.61 -0.87
C ILE A 480 3.16 -19.47 -1.79
N GLY A 481 3.80 -20.51 -1.27
CA GLY A 481 4.72 -21.34 -2.06
C GLY A 481 6.18 -20.91 -1.87
N LYS A 482 7.12 -21.69 -2.43
CA LYS A 482 8.51 -21.28 -2.50
C LYS A 482 8.63 -20.21 -3.58
N THR A 483 9.09 -19.02 -3.21
CA THR A 483 9.41 -17.92 -4.12
C THR A 483 10.88 -17.94 -4.55
N ASN A 484 11.51 -19.11 -4.51
CA ASN A 484 12.87 -19.25 -4.98
C ASN A 484 12.88 -19.17 -6.51
N SER A 485 13.44 -18.10 -7.01
CA SER A 485 13.94 -17.97 -8.38
C SER A 485 15.35 -18.51 -8.45
#